data_17b92b04ba397e878134c963972fd13e
#
_entry.id   17b92b04ba397e878134c963972fd13e
#
_cell.length_a   1.000
_cell.length_b   1.000
_cell.length_c   1.000
_cell.angle_alpha   90.00
_cell.angle_beta   90.00
_cell.angle_gamma   90.00
#
_symmetry.space_group_name_H-M   'P 1'
#
loop_
_entity.id
_entity.type
_entity.pdbx_description
1 polymer ?
#
loop_
_entity_poly.entity_id
_entity_poly.type
_entity_poly.pdbx_seq_one_letter_code
_entity_poly.pdbx_strand_id
1 'polypeptide(L)'
;GVEYHRGTLHDKQVVVCCAGMGKANAASTVQVLCTKYGIDRLIFSGIAGNMTSKIGIGDVCIGETVVYHDAELSMIAQSAPFQTEYHGDPALVQTALDACAACGVKAIAGKIATGDTFVGDAETKKAIEEKCHPDCVEMEGAAVSQIAGRNDVPCVILRAMSDNADESGYEVLVVKQFSIAEYIKTATEIVARMIESL
;
A
#
# COMPACT_ATOMS: atom_id res chain seq x y z
N GLY A 1 13.50 7.59 15.60
CA GLY A 1 13.48 6.42 14.73
C GLY A 1 12.09 5.79 14.72
N VAL A 2 11.91 4.71 13.97
CA VAL A 2 10.63 3.97 13.92
C VAL A 2 10.40 3.24 15.25
N GLU A 3 9.22 3.39 15.82
CA GLU A 3 8.78 2.61 16.97
C GLU A 3 8.06 1.34 16.51
N TYR A 4 8.42 0.19 17.11
CA TYR A 4 7.87 -1.12 16.79
C TYR A 4 7.13 -1.65 18.02
N HIS A 5 5.81 -1.78 17.92
CA HIS A 5 4.95 -2.25 19.01
C HIS A 5 4.63 -3.73 18.82
N ARG A 6 5.05 -4.56 19.77
CA ARG A 6 4.73 -6.00 19.79
C ARG A 6 3.52 -6.26 20.65
N GLY A 7 2.66 -7.15 20.21
CA GLY A 7 1.47 -7.53 20.96
C GLY A 7 0.78 -8.77 20.41
N THR A 8 -0.38 -9.05 20.95
CA THR A 8 -1.26 -10.14 20.48
C THR A 8 -2.60 -9.55 20.07
N LEU A 9 -3.08 -9.94 18.89
CA LEU A 9 -4.39 -9.57 18.36
C LEU A 9 -5.05 -10.83 17.80
N HIS A 10 -6.27 -11.18 18.23
CA HIS A 10 -6.98 -12.41 17.86
C HIS A 10 -6.07 -13.67 17.97
N ASP A 11 -5.37 -13.81 19.12
CA ASP A 11 -4.42 -14.89 19.41
C ASP A 11 -3.20 -14.98 18.47
N LYS A 12 -3.02 -14.03 17.56
CA LYS A 12 -1.85 -13.92 16.67
C LYS A 12 -0.81 -12.97 17.26
N GLN A 13 0.46 -13.33 17.16
CA GLN A 13 1.55 -12.40 17.50
C GLN A 13 1.70 -11.37 16.39
N VAL A 14 1.66 -10.10 16.75
CA VAL A 14 1.76 -9.00 15.78
C VAL A 14 2.85 -8.00 16.15
N VAL A 15 3.43 -7.37 15.13
CA VAL A 15 4.29 -6.20 15.26
C VAL A 15 3.70 -5.08 14.43
N VAL A 16 3.41 -3.94 15.06
CA VAL A 16 2.82 -2.77 14.40
C VAL A 16 3.80 -1.62 14.46
N CYS A 17 3.98 -0.92 13.34
CA CYS A 17 4.84 0.27 13.26
C CYS A 17 4.33 1.22 12.18
N CYS A 18 4.75 2.49 12.25
CA CYS A 18 4.57 3.47 11.20
C CYS A 18 5.88 3.59 10.41
N ALA A 19 5.86 3.21 9.13
CA ALA A 19 7.07 3.16 8.31
C ALA A 19 7.63 4.55 7.93
N GLY A 20 6.76 5.57 8.00
CA GLY A 20 7.08 6.89 7.46
C GLY A 20 6.85 6.96 5.93
N MET A 21 7.04 8.15 5.38
CA MET A 21 6.75 8.46 3.99
C MET A 21 7.96 8.18 3.09
N GLY A 22 7.71 7.64 1.90
CA GLY A 22 8.71 7.43 0.85
C GLY A 22 9.40 6.07 0.87
N LYS A 23 9.94 5.68 -0.27
CA LYS A 23 10.50 4.35 -0.56
C LYS A 23 11.59 3.91 0.43
N ALA A 24 12.52 4.80 0.76
CA ALA A 24 13.66 4.48 1.63
C ALA A 24 13.21 4.18 3.07
N ASN A 25 12.28 4.97 3.61
CA ASN A 25 11.74 4.77 4.96
C ASN A 25 10.97 3.44 5.03
N ALA A 26 10.11 3.18 4.06
CA ALA A 26 9.33 1.96 4.00
C ALA A 26 10.22 0.72 3.85
N ALA A 27 11.17 0.72 2.92
CA ALA A 27 12.11 -0.37 2.69
C ALA A 27 12.92 -0.71 3.95
N SER A 28 13.49 0.31 4.62
CA SER A 28 14.29 0.10 5.84
C SER A 28 13.46 -0.48 6.98
N THR A 29 12.22 -0.02 7.13
CA THR A 29 11.29 -0.52 8.16
C THR A 29 10.94 -1.98 7.92
N VAL A 30 10.60 -2.36 6.68
CA VAL A 30 10.28 -3.75 6.31
C VAL A 30 11.49 -4.67 6.54
N GLN A 31 12.71 -4.22 6.18
CA GLN A 31 13.90 -5.03 6.42
C GLN A 31 14.12 -5.31 7.92
N VAL A 32 13.85 -4.33 8.79
CA VAL A 32 13.91 -4.55 10.26
C VAL A 32 12.84 -5.54 10.71
N LEU A 33 11.60 -5.45 10.18
CA LEU A 33 10.54 -6.41 10.48
C LEU A 33 10.96 -7.83 10.11
N CYS A 34 11.54 -8.03 8.93
CA CYS A 34 12.01 -9.34 8.48
C CYS A 34 13.16 -9.86 9.34
N THR A 35 14.21 -9.06 9.58
CA THR A 35 15.47 -9.53 10.20
C THR A 35 15.44 -9.55 11.71
N LYS A 36 14.80 -8.58 12.36
CA LYS A 36 14.75 -8.47 13.82
C LYS A 36 13.53 -9.16 14.43
N TYR A 37 12.40 -9.10 13.76
CA TYR A 37 11.15 -9.63 14.29
C TYR A 37 10.74 -10.96 13.66
N GLY A 38 11.35 -11.37 12.55
CA GLY A 38 11.11 -12.66 11.90
C GLY A 38 9.66 -12.83 11.48
N ILE A 39 9.07 -11.80 10.87
CA ILE A 39 7.68 -11.84 10.44
C ILE A 39 7.48 -12.88 9.34
N ASP A 40 6.33 -13.57 9.35
CA ASP A 40 5.97 -14.58 8.36
C ASP A 40 5.00 -14.08 7.28
N ARG A 41 4.45 -12.88 7.47
CA ARG A 41 3.60 -12.16 6.50
C ARG A 41 3.55 -10.67 6.80
N LEU A 42 3.21 -9.88 5.79
CA LEU A 42 3.19 -8.42 5.89
C LEU A 42 1.89 -7.86 5.31
N ILE A 43 1.20 -7.05 6.10
CA ILE A 43 0.07 -6.20 5.66
C ILE A 43 0.54 -4.76 5.75
N PHE A 44 0.52 -4.04 4.63
CA PHE A 44 0.90 -2.64 4.57
C PHE A 44 -0.30 -1.78 4.16
N SER A 45 -0.77 -0.95 5.08
CA SER A 45 -1.94 -0.09 4.88
C SER A 45 -1.55 1.38 4.84
N GLY A 46 -2.18 2.15 3.95
CA GLY A 46 -1.94 3.57 3.75
C GLY A 46 -2.99 4.24 2.87
N ILE A 47 -2.73 5.47 2.47
CA ILE A 47 -3.57 6.25 1.56
C ILE A 47 -2.92 6.36 0.18
N ALA A 48 -3.71 6.72 -0.85
CA ALA A 48 -3.22 6.89 -2.22
C ALA A 48 -4.12 7.85 -3.01
N GLY A 49 -3.56 8.46 -4.05
CA GLY A 49 -4.30 9.20 -5.07
C GLY A 49 -4.99 8.25 -6.05
N ASN A 50 -6.28 8.47 -6.29
CA ASN A 50 -7.08 7.66 -7.19
C ASN A 50 -6.75 7.93 -8.66
N MET A 51 -6.50 6.88 -9.43
CA MET A 51 -6.20 6.91 -10.86
C MET A 51 -7.29 6.26 -11.72
N THR A 52 -8.35 5.73 -11.11
CA THR A 52 -9.40 4.96 -11.80
C THR A 52 -10.80 5.50 -11.51
N SER A 53 -11.74 5.23 -12.41
CA SER A 53 -13.18 5.49 -12.18
C SER A 53 -13.90 4.34 -11.49
N LYS A 54 -13.23 3.21 -11.22
CA LYS A 54 -13.83 2.01 -10.62
C LYS A 54 -14.20 2.20 -9.15
N ILE A 55 -13.42 3.03 -8.45
CA ILE A 55 -13.56 3.36 -7.02
C ILE A 55 -13.45 4.86 -6.81
N GLY A 56 -13.88 5.35 -5.65
CA GLY A 56 -13.88 6.76 -5.26
C GLY A 56 -13.16 7.02 -3.95
N ILE A 57 -13.22 8.26 -3.48
CA ILE A 57 -12.62 8.67 -2.18
C ILE A 57 -13.22 7.82 -1.05
N GLY A 58 -12.34 7.27 -0.20
CA GLY A 58 -12.71 6.37 0.91
C GLY A 58 -12.80 4.90 0.54
N ASP A 59 -12.92 4.55 -0.75
CA ASP A 59 -12.81 3.15 -1.22
C ASP A 59 -11.36 2.67 -1.17
N VAL A 60 -11.14 1.35 -1.30
CA VAL A 60 -9.82 0.72 -1.14
C VAL A 60 -9.35 0.05 -2.42
N CYS A 61 -8.11 0.31 -2.80
CA CYS A 61 -7.35 -0.47 -3.78
C CYS A 61 -6.43 -1.46 -3.04
N ILE A 62 -6.55 -2.74 -3.35
CA ILE A 62 -5.71 -3.81 -2.83
C ILE A 62 -4.71 -4.18 -3.93
N GLY A 63 -3.43 -4.11 -3.64
CA GLY A 63 -2.36 -4.33 -4.59
C GLY A 63 -2.26 -5.78 -5.05
N GLU A 64 -2.97 -6.12 -6.13
CA GLU A 64 -2.73 -7.35 -6.87
C GLU A 64 -1.40 -7.26 -7.63
N THR A 65 -1.13 -6.10 -8.22
CA THR A 65 0.15 -5.76 -8.85
C THR A 65 0.65 -4.43 -8.30
N VAL A 66 1.94 -4.35 -8.02
CA VAL A 66 2.59 -3.14 -7.50
C VAL A 66 3.85 -2.85 -8.32
N VAL A 67 4.03 -1.62 -8.81
CA VAL A 67 5.11 -1.25 -9.72
C VAL A 67 5.71 0.11 -9.37
N TYR A 68 6.99 0.31 -9.64
CA TYR A 68 7.57 1.66 -9.61
C TYR A 68 7.23 2.42 -10.90
N HIS A 69 6.75 3.67 -10.78
CA HIS A 69 6.56 4.54 -11.93
C HIS A 69 7.76 5.46 -12.21
N ASP A 70 8.64 5.66 -11.22
CA ASP A 70 9.77 6.61 -11.26
C ASP A 70 11.15 5.92 -11.32
N ALA A 71 11.20 4.62 -11.65
CA ALA A 71 12.42 3.85 -11.66
C ALA A 71 12.68 3.18 -13.02
N GLU A 72 13.97 2.84 -13.28
CA GLU A 72 14.37 2.00 -14.40
C GLU A 72 14.21 0.51 -14.02
N LEU A 73 13.08 -0.07 -14.39
CA LEU A 73 12.65 -1.39 -13.94
C LEU A 73 13.61 -2.50 -14.40
N SER A 74 14.17 -2.38 -15.61
CA SER A 74 15.13 -3.35 -16.16
C SER A 74 16.43 -3.41 -15.34
N MET A 75 16.82 -2.31 -14.74
CA MET A 75 18.01 -2.25 -13.87
C MET A 75 17.70 -2.80 -12.47
N ILE A 76 16.55 -2.48 -11.90
CA ILE A 76 16.13 -3.01 -10.60
C ILE A 76 15.99 -4.53 -10.62
N ALA A 77 15.43 -5.06 -11.71
CA ALA A 77 15.22 -6.50 -11.89
C ALA A 77 16.51 -7.33 -12.02
N GLN A 78 17.68 -6.70 -12.12
CA GLN A 78 18.97 -7.39 -12.06
C GLN A 78 19.37 -7.79 -10.63
N SER A 79 18.61 -7.35 -9.63
CA SER A 79 18.80 -7.69 -8.22
C SER A 79 17.58 -8.41 -7.66
N ALA A 80 17.78 -9.25 -6.62
CA ALA A 80 16.67 -9.93 -5.96
C ALA A 80 15.57 -8.94 -5.54
N PRO A 81 14.30 -9.27 -5.75
CA PRO A 81 13.73 -10.56 -6.16
C PRO A 81 13.66 -10.80 -7.69
N PHE A 82 14.44 -10.07 -8.51
CA PHE A 82 14.55 -10.22 -9.98
C PHE A 82 13.23 -9.97 -10.74
N GLN A 83 12.47 -9.00 -10.31
CA GLN A 83 11.14 -8.67 -10.85
C GLN A 83 11.06 -7.20 -11.26
N THR A 84 10.29 -6.92 -12.32
CA THR A 84 9.96 -5.56 -12.78
C THR A 84 8.67 -5.04 -12.17
N GLU A 85 7.80 -5.93 -11.70
CA GLU A 85 6.60 -5.64 -10.93
C GLU A 85 6.41 -6.70 -9.84
N TYR A 86 5.77 -6.33 -8.76
CA TYR A 86 5.56 -7.18 -7.58
C TYR A 86 4.09 -7.55 -7.48
N HIS A 87 3.81 -8.73 -6.93
CA HIS A 87 2.44 -9.23 -6.78
C HIS A 87 2.08 -9.41 -5.31
N GLY A 88 0.88 -8.97 -4.95
CA GLY A 88 0.30 -9.30 -3.67
C GLY A 88 0.12 -10.82 -3.52
N ASP A 89 0.36 -11.32 -2.32
CA ASP A 89 0.05 -12.72 -2.04
C ASP A 89 -1.44 -12.99 -2.28
N PRO A 90 -1.82 -13.97 -3.13
CA PRO A 90 -3.22 -14.16 -3.51
C PRO A 90 -4.16 -14.44 -2.33
N ALA A 91 -3.68 -15.15 -1.30
CA ALA A 91 -4.49 -15.44 -0.12
C ALA A 91 -4.70 -14.16 0.73
N LEU A 92 -3.65 -13.34 0.89
CA LEU A 92 -3.76 -12.06 1.59
C LEU A 92 -4.62 -11.05 0.81
N VAL A 93 -4.54 -11.02 -0.52
CA VAL A 93 -5.39 -10.18 -1.37
C VAL A 93 -6.86 -10.56 -1.18
N GLN A 94 -7.20 -11.86 -1.23
CA GLN A 94 -8.58 -12.31 -1.01
C GLN A 94 -9.05 -11.99 0.41
N THR A 95 -8.21 -12.25 1.43
CA THR A 95 -8.51 -11.89 2.83
C THR A 95 -8.81 -10.40 2.99
N ALA A 96 -8.06 -9.53 2.29
CA ALA A 96 -8.28 -8.09 2.32
C ALA A 96 -9.60 -7.69 1.66
N LEU A 97 -9.96 -8.29 0.51
CA LEU A 97 -11.25 -8.08 -0.15
C LEU A 97 -12.43 -8.46 0.76
N ASP A 98 -12.34 -9.64 1.39
CA ASP A 98 -13.37 -10.15 2.30
C ASP A 98 -13.50 -9.25 3.55
N ALA A 99 -12.40 -8.79 4.11
CA ALA A 99 -12.39 -7.87 5.24
C ALA A 99 -13.00 -6.51 4.87
N CYS A 100 -12.68 -5.94 3.71
CA CYS A 100 -13.31 -4.72 3.21
C CYS A 100 -14.82 -4.89 3.06
N ALA A 101 -15.28 -5.98 2.45
CA ALA A 101 -16.69 -6.28 2.28
C ALA A 101 -17.41 -6.41 3.65
N ALA A 102 -16.79 -7.08 4.63
CA ALA A 102 -17.32 -7.22 5.97
C ALA A 102 -17.41 -5.87 6.74
N CYS A 103 -16.54 -4.91 6.40
CA CYS A 103 -16.59 -3.54 6.92
C CYS A 103 -17.54 -2.61 6.12
N GLY A 104 -18.19 -3.10 5.07
CA GLY A 104 -19.04 -2.30 4.19
C GLY A 104 -18.25 -1.30 3.32
N VAL A 105 -16.97 -1.55 3.09
CA VAL A 105 -16.07 -0.72 2.28
C VAL A 105 -15.95 -1.32 0.89
N LYS A 106 -16.17 -0.51 -0.14
CA LYS A 106 -15.93 -0.93 -1.52
C LYS A 106 -14.44 -1.08 -1.78
N ALA A 107 -14.05 -2.19 -2.36
CA ALA A 107 -12.65 -2.47 -2.68
C ALA A 107 -12.48 -3.14 -4.05
N ILE A 108 -11.32 -2.93 -4.65
CA ILE A 108 -10.88 -3.66 -5.86
C ILE A 108 -9.50 -4.26 -5.63
N ALA A 109 -9.24 -5.41 -6.23
CA ALA A 109 -7.88 -5.84 -6.53
C ALA A 109 -7.40 -5.07 -7.76
N GLY A 110 -6.26 -4.42 -7.67
CA GLY A 110 -5.82 -3.50 -8.72
C GLY A 110 -4.30 -3.28 -8.76
N LYS A 111 -3.89 -2.41 -9.69
CA LYS A 111 -2.50 -2.04 -9.87
C LYS A 111 -2.18 -0.75 -9.09
N ILE A 112 -1.14 -0.80 -8.27
CA ILE A 112 -0.61 0.34 -7.49
C ILE A 112 0.71 0.80 -8.10
N ALA A 113 0.83 2.11 -8.38
CA ALA A 113 2.08 2.70 -8.83
C ALA A 113 2.76 3.49 -7.71
N THR A 114 4.05 3.24 -7.51
CA THR A 114 4.88 3.83 -6.45
C THR A 114 5.94 4.77 -6.99
N GLY A 115 6.12 5.93 -6.37
CA GLY A 115 7.23 6.84 -6.62
C GLY A 115 7.45 7.84 -5.50
N ASP A 116 8.66 8.42 -5.38
CA ASP A 116 8.98 9.43 -4.36
C ASP A 116 8.51 10.85 -4.74
N THR A 117 7.42 10.93 -5.51
CA THR A 117 6.83 12.21 -5.93
C THR A 117 5.34 12.21 -5.60
N PHE A 118 4.89 13.28 -4.93
CA PHE A 118 3.46 13.52 -4.74
C PHE A 118 2.84 13.91 -6.09
N VAL A 119 1.82 13.18 -6.52
CA VAL A 119 1.12 13.44 -7.79
C VAL A 119 -0.05 14.39 -7.52
N GLY A 120 0.12 15.64 -7.88
CA GLY A 120 -0.85 16.71 -7.65
C GLY A 120 -1.10 17.58 -8.89
N ASP A 121 -0.81 17.07 -10.09
CA ASP A 121 -1.05 17.77 -11.35
C ASP A 121 -1.43 16.78 -12.48
N ALA A 122 -2.20 17.30 -13.44
CA ALA A 122 -2.75 16.50 -14.52
C ALA A 122 -1.68 15.96 -15.50
N GLU A 123 -0.56 16.65 -15.66
CA GLU A 123 0.53 16.24 -16.57
C GLU A 123 1.26 15.03 -16.01
N THR A 124 1.67 15.10 -14.74
CA THR A 124 2.31 13.98 -14.02
C THR A 124 1.38 12.78 -13.94
N LYS A 125 0.10 13.00 -13.60
CA LYS A 125 -0.92 11.94 -13.58
C LYS A 125 -1.02 11.21 -14.91
N LYS A 126 -1.15 11.96 -16.01
CA LYS A 126 -1.22 11.42 -17.38
C LYS A 126 0.02 10.62 -17.76
N ALA A 127 1.21 11.15 -17.44
CA ALA A 127 2.47 10.46 -17.74
C ALA A 127 2.57 9.11 -17.02
N ILE A 128 2.12 9.01 -15.77
CA ILE A 128 2.08 7.77 -15.01
C ILE A 128 1.03 6.81 -15.60
N GLU A 129 -0.16 7.32 -15.94
CA GLU A 129 -1.20 6.52 -16.58
C GLU A 129 -0.73 5.90 -17.88
N GLU A 130 -0.10 6.68 -18.77
CA GLU A 130 0.45 6.19 -20.04
C GLU A 130 1.58 5.16 -19.84
N LYS A 131 2.36 5.28 -18.77
CA LYS A 131 3.50 4.41 -18.48
C LYS A 131 3.10 3.04 -17.92
N CYS A 132 2.16 2.97 -16.99
CA CYS A 132 1.89 1.74 -16.26
C CYS A 132 0.41 1.45 -15.98
N HIS A 133 -0.53 2.32 -16.38
CA HIS A 133 -1.98 2.15 -16.24
C HIS A 133 -2.42 1.70 -14.82
N PRO A 134 -2.09 2.45 -13.75
CA PRO A 134 -2.41 2.04 -12.40
C PRO A 134 -3.84 2.41 -12.01
N ASP A 135 -4.38 1.73 -10.99
CA ASP A 135 -5.64 2.12 -10.35
C ASP A 135 -5.43 3.19 -9.25
N CYS A 136 -4.24 3.25 -8.64
CA CYS A 136 -3.88 4.33 -7.73
C CYS A 136 -2.36 4.57 -7.69
N VAL A 137 -1.96 5.72 -7.13
CA VAL A 137 -0.56 6.15 -7.00
C VAL A 137 -0.24 6.51 -5.55
N GLU A 138 0.94 6.10 -5.08
CA GLU A 138 1.41 6.30 -3.71
C GLU A 138 2.95 6.29 -3.64
N MET A 139 3.55 6.26 -2.45
CA MET A 139 4.99 6.53 -2.30
C MET A 139 5.80 5.39 -1.66
N GLU A 140 5.24 4.19 -1.38
CA GLU A 140 5.92 3.15 -0.58
C GLU A 140 5.75 1.72 -1.10
N GLY A 141 4.59 1.36 -1.64
CA GLY A 141 4.13 -0.01 -1.84
C GLY A 141 5.09 -0.91 -2.62
N ALA A 142 5.69 -0.41 -3.71
CA ALA A 142 6.66 -1.19 -4.48
C ALA A 142 7.94 -1.47 -3.68
N ALA A 143 8.40 -0.51 -2.86
CA ALA A 143 9.57 -0.70 -2.01
C ALA A 143 9.29 -1.72 -0.89
N VAL A 144 8.09 -1.68 -0.29
CA VAL A 144 7.61 -2.68 0.66
C VAL A 144 7.59 -4.07 0.04
N SER A 145 6.95 -4.20 -1.12
CA SER A 145 6.82 -5.47 -1.84
C SER A 145 8.17 -6.02 -2.30
N GLN A 146 9.07 -5.15 -2.76
CA GLN A 146 10.44 -5.53 -3.14
C GLN A 146 11.21 -6.13 -1.96
N ILE A 147 11.18 -5.49 -0.80
CA ILE A 147 11.91 -5.97 0.37
C ILE A 147 11.24 -7.22 0.96
N ALA A 148 9.90 -7.30 0.98
CA ALA A 148 9.20 -8.51 1.37
C ALA A 148 9.58 -9.70 0.47
N GLY A 149 9.57 -9.51 -0.87
CA GLY A 149 9.98 -10.53 -1.83
C GLY A 149 11.45 -10.96 -1.70
N ARG A 150 12.37 -10.04 -1.35
CA ARG A 150 13.78 -10.40 -1.06
C ARG A 150 13.96 -11.28 0.17
N ASN A 151 13.00 -11.25 1.08
CA ASN A 151 13.02 -12.00 2.34
C ASN A 151 12.02 -13.18 2.33
N ASP A 152 11.42 -13.50 1.16
CA ASP A 152 10.41 -14.55 0.98
C ASP A 152 9.21 -14.40 1.92
N VAL A 153 8.82 -13.16 2.24
CA VAL A 153 7.69 -12.84 3.11
C VAL A 153 6.46 -12.51 2.26
N PRO A 154 5.37 -13.28 2.35
CA PRO A 154 4.09 -12.92 1.73
C PRO A 154 3.62 -11.54 2.14
N CYS A 155 3.19 -10.72 1.17
CA CYS A 155 2.87 -9.31 1.40
C CYS A 155 1.59 -8.92 0.66
N VAL A 156 0.83 -7.98 1.26
CA VAL A 156 -0.26 -7.27 0.60
C VAL A 156 -0.24 -5.79 0.94
N ILE A 157 -0.51 -4.97 -0.08
CA ILE A 157 -0.61 -3.50 0.04
C ILE A 157 -2.09 -3.10 -0.04
N LEU A 158 -2.58 -2.34 0.94
CA LEU A 158 -3.92 -1.77 0.97
C LEU A 158 -3.81 -0.24 0.91
N ARG A 159 -4.57 0.39 0.01
CA ARG A 159 -4.60 1.85 -0.12
C ARG A 159 -6.03 2.37 -0.16
N ALA A 160 -6.39 3.23 0.81
CA ALA A 160 -7.64 3.97 0.75
C ALA A 160 -7.44 5.23 -0.12
N MET A 161 -8.40 5.49 -0.99
CA MET A 161 -8.34 6.66 -1.87
C MET A 161 -8.57 7.93 -1.07
N SER A 162 -7.53 8.79 -0.99
CA SER A 162 -7.58 10.05 -0.26
C SER A 162 -7.94 11.24 -1.15
N ASP A 163 -7.57 11.17 -2.41
CA ASP A 163 -7.71 12.23 -3.42
C ASP A 163 -7.75 11.63 -4.83
N ASN A 164 -7.84 12.49 -5.85
CA ASN A 164 -7.93 12.07 -7.25
C ASN A 164 -6.59 12.19 -8.01
N ALA A 165 -5.47 12.36 -7.30
CA ALA A 165 -4.15 12.55 -7.91
C ALA A 165 -4.15 13.68 -8.96
N ASP A 166 -4.78 14.81 -8.65
CA ASP A 166 -4.88 16.00 -9.50
C ASP A 166 -4.68 17.29 -8.67
N GLU A 167 -4.88 18.46 -9.27
CA GLU A 167 -4.68 19.75 -8.61
C GLU A 167 -5.58 19.91 -7.36
N SER A 168 -6.70 19.17 -7.28
CA SER A 168 -7.56 19.17 -6.10
C SER A 168 -6.97 18.35 -4.93
N GLY A 169 -6.00 17.45 -5.20
CA GLY A 169 -5.46 16.52 -4.22
C GLY A 169 -4.87 17.21 -3.00
N TYR A 170 -4.13 18.31 -3.21
CA TYR A 170 -3.58 19.10 -2.10
C TYR A 170 -4.69 19.75 -1.25
N GLU A 171 -5.72 20.30 -1.89
CA GLU A 171 -6.87 20.90 -1.19
C GLU A 171 -7.69 19.85 -0.42
N VAL A 172 -7.87 18.65 -1.00
CA VAL A 172 -8.62 17.55 -0.38
C VAL A 172 -7.90 17.03 0.87
N LEU A 173 -6.58 16.82 0.80
CA LEU A 173 -5.77 16.38 1.94
C LEU A 173 -5.65 17.46 3.03
N VAL A 174 -5.54 18.75 2.64
CA VAL A 174 -5.26 19.85 3.56
C VAL A 174 -6.55 20.55 4.02
N VAL A 175 -7.57 20.62 3.17
CA VAL A 175 -8.72 21.53 3.37
C VAL A 175 -10.04 20.86 3.74
N LYS A 176 -10.28 19.52 3.71
CA LYS A 176 -11.52 19.00 4.36
C LYS A 176 -12.35 17.88 3.71
N GLN A 177 -11.93 17.19 2.70
CA GLN A 177 -12.81 16.11 2.16
C GLN A 177 -12.40 14.71 2.63
N PHE A 178 -11.14 14.50 2.98
CA PHE A 178 -10.66 13.22 3.51
C PHE A 178 -10.47 13.29 5.02
N SER A 179 -11.26 12.53 5.76
CA SER A 179 -11.13 12.44 7.21
C SER A 179 -10.06 11.41 7.59
N ILE A 180 -8.86 11.88 7.95
CA ILE A 180 -7.78 11.01 8.43
C ILE A 180 -8.25 10.16 9.63
N ALA A 181 -9.08 10.72 10.52
CA ALA A 181 -9.59 9.98 11.68
C ALA A 181 -10.54 8.84 11.28
N GLU A 182 -11.41 9.05 10.29
CA GLU A 182 -12.28 8.01 9.76
C GLU A 182 -11.48 6.95 9.00
N TYR A 183 -10.49 7.38 8.21
CA TYR A 183 -9.56 6.46 7.54
C TYR A 183 -8.85 5.55 8.56
N ILE A 184 -8.22 6.12 9.59
CA ILE A 184 -7.52 5.34 10.62
C ILE A 184 -8.44 4.31 11.25
N LYS A 185 -9.67 4.68 11.60
CA LYS A 185 -10.66 3.77 12.17
C LYS A 185 -10.99 2.63 11.21
N THR A 186 -11.34 2.95 9.98
CA THR A 186 -11.72 1.96 8.95
C THR A 186 -10.55 1.05 8.59
N ALA A 187 -9.36 1.60 8.37
CA ALA A 187 -8.17 0.83 8.06
C ALA A 187 -7.77 -0.12 9.20
N THR A 188 -7.88 0.35 10.45
CA THR A 188 -7.62 -0.48 11.63
C THR A 188 -8.61 -1.63 11.73
N GLU A 189 -9.90 -1.39 11.47
CA GLU A 189 -10.92 -2.44 11.49
C GLU A 189 -10.69 -3.48 10.39
N ILE A 190 -10.39 -3.05 9.16
CA ILE A 190 -10.08 -3.94 8.04
C ILE A 190 -8.88 -4.83 8.38
N VAL A 191 -7.76 -4.23 8.83
CA VAL A 191 -6.55 -4.99 9.20
C VAL A 191 -6.80 -5.94 10.37
N ALA A 192 -7.57 -5.54 11.38
CA ALA A 192 -7.92 -6.42 12.49
C ALA A 192 -8.73 -7.64 12.03
N ARG A 193 -9.71 -7.46 11.13
CA ARG A 193 -10.47 -8.57 10.54
C ARG A 193 -9.60 -9.48 9.67
N MET A 194 -8.66 -8.92 8.92
CA MET A 194 -7.69 -9.72 8.19
C MET A 194 -6.90 -10.62 9.14
N ILE A 195 -6.38 -10.05 10.25
CA ILE A 195 -5.59 -10.80 11.24
C ILE A 195 -6.44 -11.88 11.92
N GLU A 196 -7.72 -11.61 12.19
CA GLU A 196 -8.65 -12.60 12.76
C GLU A 196 -8.81 -13.83 11.85
N SER A 197 -8.84 -13.64 10.53
CA SER A 197 -9.06 -14.70 9.54
C SER A 197 -7.79 -15.42 9.09
N LEU A 198 -6.60 -14.96 9.44
CA LEU A 198 -5.31 -15.59 9.16
C LEU A 198 -4.95 -16.65 10.20
#